data_663d7a375e4fc0b9e8577dae5bd37647
#
_entry.id   663d7a375e4fc0b9e8577dae5bd37647
#
_cell.length_a   1.000
_cell.length_b   1.000
_cell.length_c   1.000
_cell.angle_alpha   90.00
_cell.angle_beta   90.00
_cell.angle_gamma   90.00
#
_symmetry.space_group_name_H-M   'P 1'
#
loop_
_entity.id
_entity.type
_entity.pdbx_description
1 polymer ?
#
loop_
_entity_poly.entity_id
_entity_poly.type
_entity_poly.pdbx_seq_one_letter_code
_entity_poly.pdbx_strand_id
1 'polypeptide(L)'
;MKRILFLVFLVLSFGCSVNAQRKVNKLKSVDAVQSYTSQKKPTLMILPSDNWCALRYFMTTYENQGSKVKVPNYSQAFQEDSELGTVVSKIGELLTKLGYSIKDVEQATKALDQRQAEDDVTVAKNTGSLIEESPLDLLKKRVKADILIQIWWKVNKENDGKSVSFTLEAFDTYTSKRIATSTGTSQTSSDAVPSLLEKSIEQHVGDFDKQMVEYYKYMISNGREIVLNIKKWDDWDKDLETDINGKNILDIIDNWLNENTVNSNYNLSDASENFAIFEQVHIPLQNKDGRAIDARLYVSGLQKFLKSEYDIPSKLMIRGLGEANLILGNQ
;
A
#
# COMPACT_ATOMS: atom_id res chain seq x y z
N MET A 1 -37.08 -71.74 6.84
CA MET A 1 -37.03 -70.99 8.09
C MET A 1 -36.34 -69.69 7.87
N LYS A 2 -37.01 -68.69 7.96
CA LYS A 2 -37.02 -67.27 7.83
C LYS A 2 -35.99 -66.53 8.77
N ARG A 3 -35.54 -65.38 8.30
CA ARG A 3 -34.84 -64.31 8.98
C ARG A 3 -33.33 -64.39 8.86
N ILE A 4 -32.80 -63.57 7.97
CA ILE A 4 -31.73 -62.58 8.13
C ILE A 4 -31.60 -61.87 6.76
N LEU A 5 -32.22 -60.73 6.61
CA LEU A 5 -31.98 -59.79 5.54
C LEU A 5 -32.50 -58.43 6.03
N PHE A 6 -31.59 -57.62 6.62
CA PHE A 6 -31.76 -56.15 6.81
C PHE A 6 -30.61 -55.67 7.65
N LEU A 7 -29.55 -55.17 7.02
CA LEU A 7 -28.64 -54.20 7.58
C LEU A 7 -27.44 -53.98 6.64
N VAL A 8 -27.66 -53.40 5.49
CA VAL A 8 -26.59 -52.68 4.74
C VAL A 8 -27.30 -51.62 3.89
N PHE A 9 -27.60 -50.48 4.44
CA PHE A 9 -27.89 -49.26 3.68
C PHE A 9 -27.91 -48.05 4.65
N LEU A 10 -26.79 -47.59 5.08
CA LEU A 10 -26.62 -46.21 5.64
C LEU A 10 -25.18 -45.78 5.81
N VAL A 11 -24.39 -45.70 4.74
CA VAL A 11 -23.15 -44.92 4.73
C VAL A 11 -22.90 -44.50 3.29
N LEU A 12 -23.63 -43.54 2.76
CA LEU A 12 -23.28 -42.84 1.52
C LEU A 12 -24.08 -41.53 1.40
N SER A 13 -23.86 -40.57 2.30
CA SER A 13 -24.43 -39.23 2.12
C SER A 13 -23.65 -38.10 2.79
N PHE A 14 -22.35 -38.26 3.07
CA PHE A 14 -21.55 -37.16 3.67
C PHE A 14 -20.43 -36.63 2.77
N GLY A 15 -20.34 -37.00 1.50
CA GLY A 15 -19.27 -36.61 0.58
C GLY A 15 -19.56 -35.44 -0.35
N CYS A 16 -20.78 -34.93 -0.44
CA CYS A 16 -21.12 -33.93 -1.47
C CYS A 16 -21.19 -32.45 -1.02
N SER A 17 -21.21 -32.18 0.27
CA SER A 17 -21.47 -30.82 0.73
C SER A 17 -20.22 -29.90 0.71
N VAL A 18 -19.02 -30.44 0.86
CA VAL A 18 -17.77 -29.64 0.93
C VAL A 18 -17.33 -29.10 -0.44
N ASN A 19 -17.56 -29.90 -1.51
CA ASN A 19 -17.19 -29.47 -2.86
C ASN A 19 -18.18 -28.45 -3.47
N ALA A 20 -19.43 -28.46 -3.06
CA ALA A 20 -20.43 -27.49 -3.51
C ALA A 20 -20.17 -26.09 -2.90
N GLN A 21 -19.79 -26.02 -1.62
CA GLN A 21 -19.46 -24.75 -0.97
C GLN A 21 -18.16 -24.13 -1.50
N ARG A 22 -17.15 -24.93 -1.83
CA ARG A 22 -15.94 -24.43 -2.51
C ARG A 22 -16.22 -23.88 -3.91
N LYS A 23 -17.12 -24.54 -4.66
CA LYS A 23 -17.51 -24.11 -6.01
C LYS A 23 -18.36 -22.83 -5.98
N VAL A 24 -19.26 -22.69 -5.01
CA VAL A 24 -20.09 -21.50 -4.81
C VAL A 24 -19.27 -20.30 -4.33
N ASN A 25 -18.28 -20.50 -3.45
CA ASN A 25 -17.39 -19.42 -3.02
C ASN A 25 -16.45 -18.97 -4.14
N LYS A 26 -15.98 -19.89 -5.00
CA LYS A 26 -15.16 -19.56 -6.18
C LYS A 26 -15.96 -18.81 -7.25
N LEU A 27 -17.22 -19.17 -7.47
CA LEU A 27 -18.12 -18.43 -8.38
C LEU A 27 -18.47 -17.04 -7.85
N LYS A 28 -18.75 -16.89 -6.55
CA LYS A 28 -19.00 -15.58 -5.94
C LYS A 28 -17.77 -14.65 -5.97
N SER A 29 -16.56 -15.20 -5.88
CA SER A 29 -15.33 -14.41 -6.01
C SER A 29 -15.08 -13.96 -7.45
N VAL A 30 -15.39 -14.80 -8.45
CA VAL A 30 -15.24 -14.45 -9.88
C VAL A 30 -16.27 -13.40 -10.29
N ASP A 31 -17.52 -13.53 -9.85
CA ASP A 31 -18.57 -12.53 -10.14
C ASP A 31 -18.29 -11.18 -9.43
N ALA A 32 -17.77 -11.22 -8.20
CA ALA A 32 -17.34 -10.03 -7.47
C ALA A 32 -16.15 -9.35 -8.17
N VAL A 33 -15.16 -10.13 -8.64
CA VAL A 33 -14.02 -9.61 -9.41
C VAL A 33 -14.48 -8.99 -10.71
N GLN A 34 -15.41 -9.61 -11.42
CA GLN A 34 -15.92 -9.13 -12.70
C GLN A 34 -16.78 -7.86 -12.54
N SER A 35 -17.57 -7.74 -11.46
CA SER A 35 -18.32 -6.52 -11.14
C SER A 35 -17.42 -5.36 -10.67
N TYR A 36 -16.29 -5.67 -10.02
CA TYR A 36 -15.34 -4.66 -9.56
C TYR A 36 -14.51 -4.08 -10.71
N THR A 37 -14.13 -4.90 -11.69
CA THR A 37 -13.33 -4.46 -12.86
C THR A 37 -14.11 -3.60 -13.84
N SER A 38 -15.45 -3.64 -13.83
CA SER A 38 -16.27 -2.84 -14.74
C SER A 38 -16.59 -1.43 -14.25
N GLN A 39 -16.32 -1.08 -12.97
CA GLN A 39 -16.88 0.14 -12.37
C GLN A 39 -15.90 1.10 -11.70
N LYS A 40 -14.65 0.74 -11.37
CA LYS A 40 -13.78 1.67 -10.63
C LYS A 40 -12.29 1.47 -10.92
N LYS A 41 -11.66 2.47 -11.54
CA LYS A 41 -10.18 2.58 -11.60
C LYS A 41 -9.60 2.99 -10.23
N PRO A 42 -8.31 2.70 -9.95
CA PRO A 42 -7.66 3.12 -8.71
C PRO A 42 -7.63 4.63 -8.56
N THR A 43 -7.56 5.10 -7.33
CA THR A 43 -7.35 6.51 -7.03
C THR A 43 -5.86 6.85 -7.09
N LEU A 44 -5.55 8.00 -7.67
CA LEU A 44 -4.16 8.45 -7.88
C LEU A 44 -3.84 9.69 -7.06
N MET A 45 -2.58 9.83 -6.67
CA MET A 45 -1.99 11.10 -6.26
C MET A 45 -0.75 11.37 -7.10
N ILE A 46 -0.47 12.64 -7.42
CA ILE A 46 0.61 13.05 -8.32
C ILE A 46 1.56 13.96 -7.56
N LEU A 47 2.85 13.61 -7.56
CA LEU A 47 3.93 14.34 -6.91
C LEU A 47 5.10 14.56 -7.88
N PRO A 48 5.93 15.60 -7.69
CA PRO A 48 7.24 15.64 -8.30
C PRO A 48 8.10 14.49 -7.74
N SER A 49 9.03 13.97 -8.56
CA SER A 49 9.95 12.94 -8.08
C SER A 49 10.96 13.51 -7.06
N ASP A 50 11.51 12.62 -6.24
CA ASP A 50 12.50 13.00 -5.24
C ASP A 50 13.72 13.70 -5.87
N ASN A 51 14.19 13.20 -7.01
CA ASN A 51 15.28 13.80 -7.75
C ASN A 51 14.92 15.18 -8.32
N TRP A 52 13.70 15.38 -8.77
CA TRP A 52 13.22 16.69 -9.23
C TRP A 52 13.25 17.72 -8.07
N CYS A 53 12.79 17.31 -6.89
CA CYS A 53 12.83 18.13 -5.68
C CYS A 53 14.29 18.42 -5.24
N ALA A 54 15.14 17.40 -5.26
CA ALA A 54 16.54 17.54 -4.85
C ALA A 54 17.31 18.53 -5.74
N LEU A 55 17.11 18.50 -7.06
CA LEU A 55 17.74 19.41 -8.02
C LEU A 55 17.28 20.87 -7.87
N ARG A 56 16.13 21.10 -7.22
CA ARG A 56 15.56 22.44 -6.96
C ARG A 56 15.67 22.87 -5.51
N TYR A 57 16.38 22.08 -4.68
CA TYR A 57 16.58 22.34 -3.25
C TYR A 57 15.28 22.29 -2.41
N PHE A 58 14.21 21.70 -2.92
CA PHE A 58 12.97 21.45 -2.18
C PHE A 58 13.11 20.21 -1.30
N MET A 59 13.96 20.32 -0.30
CA MET A 59 14.29 19.21 0.60
C MET A 59 14.18 19.64 2.05
N THR A 60 13.72 18.73 2.90
CA THR A 60 13.71 18.88 4.36
C THR A 60 14.44 17.72 5.02
N THR A 61 14.66 17.82 6.32
CA THR A 61 15.30 16.77 7.11
C THR A 61 14.35 16.38 8.23
N TYR A 62 14.11 15.08 8.40
CA TYR A 62 13.43 14.55 9.57
C TYR A 62 14.34 13.59 10.33
N GLU A 63 14.08 13.41 11.62
CA GLU A 63 14.84 12.53 12.48
C GLU A 63 14.20 11.15 12.51
N ASN A 64 14.97 10.12 12.14
CA ASN A 64 14.51 8.74 12.16
C ASN A 64 15.42 7.93 13.08
N GLN A 65 14.96 7.65 14.29
CA GLN A 65 15.67 6.84 15.29
C GLN A 65 17.13 7.33 15.54
N GLY A 66 17.31 8.63 15.72
CA GLY A 66 18.62 9.25 15.92
C GLY A 66 19.43 9.53 14.64
N SER A 67 18.90 9.18 13.47
CA SER A 67 19.52 9.46 12.18
C SER A 67 18.77 10.57 11.44
N LYS A 68 19.47 11.59 10.96
CA LYS A 68 18.88 12.64 10.13
C LYS A 68 18.77 12.17 8.68
N VAL A 69 17.54 12.09 8.18
CA VAL A 69 17.24 11.68 6.81
C VAL A 69 16.74 12.87 6.01
N LYS A 70 17.34 13.10 4.83
CA LYS A 70 16.93 14.15 3.91
C LYS A 70 15.87 13.62 2.94
N VAL A 71 14.74 14.31 2.84
CA VAL A 71 13.56 13.90 2.05
C VAL A 71 12.96 15.10 1.33
N PRO A 72 12.15 14.90 0.27
CA PRO A 72 11.43 15.98 -0.41
C PRO A 72 10.53 16.79 0.52
N ASN A 73 10.57 18.11 0.34
CA ASN A 73 9.60 19.03 0.90
C ASN A 73 8.55 19.39 -0.16
N TYR A 74 7.52 18.55 -0.27
CA TYR A 74 6.47 18.74 -1.28
C TYR A 74 5.67 20.01 -1.06
N SER A 75 5.44 20.42 0.20
CA SER A 75 4.74 21.67 0.51
C SER A 75 5.49 22.88 -0.05
N GLN A 76 6.78 22.97 0.21
CA GLN A 76 7.64 24.02 -0.33
C GLN A 76 7.67 23.99 -1.87
N ALA A 77 7.78 22.78 -2.46
CA ALA A 77 7.80 22.63 -3.92
C ALA A 77 6.53 23.19 -4.57
N PHE A 78 5.35 22.90 -4.04
CA PHE A 78 4.08 23.45 -4.56
C PHE A 78 3.91 24.95 -4.32
N GLN A 79 4.53 25.51 -3.26
CA GLN A 79 4.44 26.95 -2.94
C GLN A 79 5.41 27.81 -3.76
N GLU A 80 6.60 27.32 -4.03
CA GLU A 80 7.68 28.12 -4.62
C GLU A 80 7.88 27.89 -6.13
N ASP A 81 7.54 26.67 -6.66
CA ASP A 81 7.64 26.41 -8.10
C ASP A 81 6.32 26.71 -8.80
N SER A 82 6.30 27.80 -9.57
CA SER A 82 5.11 28.29 -10.24
C SER A 82 4.61 27.38 -11.37
N GLU A 83 5.44 26.48 -11.91
CA GLU A 83 5.06 25.55 -12.99
C GLU A 83 4.52 24.24 -12.44
N LEU A 84 4.95 23.80 -11.24
CA LEU A 84 4.62 22.49 -10.69
C LEU A 84 3.11 22.25 -10.58
N GLY A 85 2.37 23.20 -10.02
CA GLY A 85 0.91 23.08 -9.89
C GLY A 85 0.22 22.92 -11.23
N THR A 86 0.68 23.65 -12.26
CA THR A 86 0.15 23.55 -13.64
C THR A 86 0.50 22.21 -14.28
N VAL A 87 1.74 21.72 -14.10
CA VAL A 87 2.19 20.40 -14.61
C VAL A 87 1.35 19.28 -13.98
N VAL A 88 1.20 19.29 -12.67
CA VAL A 88 0.40 18.29 -11.94
C VAL A 88 -1.06 18.32 -12.40
N SER A 89 -1.64 19.51 -12.58
CA SER A 89 -3.00 19.68 -13.10
C SER A 89 -3.17 19.11 -14.51
N LYS A 90 -2.21 19.36 -15.42
CA LYS A 90 -2.25 18.83 -16.79
C LYS A 90 -2.15 17.29 -16.83
N ILE A 91 -1.26 16.71 -16.04
CA ILE A 91 -1.17 15.24 -15.90
C ILE A 91 -2.46 14.69 -15.30
N GLY A 92 -3.00 15.35 -14.27
CA GLY A 92 -4.26 14.98 -13.64
C GLY A 92 -5.42 15.00 -14.63
N GLU A 93 -5.49 16.00 -15.51
CA GLU A 93 -6.50 16.08 -16.58
C GLU A 93 -6.41 14.90 -17.56
N LEU A 94 -5.19 14.57 -18.04
CA LEU A 94 -4.96 13.42 -18.92
C LEU A 94 -5.41 12.10 -18.28
N LEU A 95 -5.02 11.87 -17.03
CA LEU A 95 -5.39 10.65 -16.29
C LEU A 95 -6.89 10.61 -15.95
N THR A 96 -7.51 11.77 -15.71
CA THR A 96 -8.97 11.85 -15.49
C THR A 96 -9.74 11.51 -16.78
N LYS A 97 -9.28 11.93 -17.95
CA LYS A 97 -9.84 11.53 -19.26
C LYS A 97 -9.76 10.01 -19.47
N LEU A 98 -8.75 9.35 -18.88
CA LEU A 98 -8.63 7.89 -18.86
C LEU A 98 -9.49 7.22 -17.76
N GLY A 99 -10.26 7.98 -16.98
CA GLY A 99 -11.21 7.48 -15.97
C GLY A 99 -10.63 7.27 -14.57
N TYR A 100 -9.47 7.87 -14.26
CA TYR A 100 -8.92 7.84 -12.91
C TYR A 100 -9.48 8.96 -12.04
N SER A 101 -9.57 8.70 -10.73
CA SER A 101 -9.87 9.73 -9.72
C SER A 101 -8.58 10.26 -9.13
N ILE A 102 -8.35 11.57 -9.25
CA ILE A 102 -7.15 12.22 -8.73
C ILE A 102 -7.43 12.80 -7.34
N LYS A 103 -6.54 12.55 -6.40
CA LYS A 103 -6.55 13.16 -5.06
C LYS A 103 -5.70 14.43 -5.06
N ASP A 104 -6.22 15.49 -4.49
CA ASP A 104 -5.51 16.76 -4.40
C ASP A 104 -4.42 16.69 -3.31
N VAL A 105 -3.19 16.63 -3.77
CA VAL A 105 -2.02 16.52 -2.91
C VAL A 105 -1.60 17.88 -2.35
N GLU A 106 -1.76 18.97 -3.11
CA GLU A 106 -1.42 20.31 -2.65
C GLU A 106 -2.26 20.71 -1.43
N GLN A 107 -3.56 20.43 -1.45
CA GLN A 107 -4.42 20.67 -0.28
C GLN A 107 -4.08 19.73 0.88
N ALA A 108 -3.68 18.49 0.57
CA ALA A 108 -3.30 17.53 1.61
C ALA A 108 -1.99 17.92 2.32
N THR A 109 -0.99 18.44 1.61
CA THR A 109 0.26 18.94 2.21
C THR A 109 0.00 20.13 3.11
N LYS A 110 -0.77 21.13 2.66
CA LYS A 110 -1.18 22.28 3.49
C LYS A 110 -1.86 21.86 4.78
N ALA A 111 -2.76 20.87 4.71
CA ALA A 111 -3.46 20.37 5.89
C ALA A 111 -2.56 19.58 6.84
N LEU A 112 -1.48 18.96 6.34
CA LEU A 112 -0.47 18.29 7.19
C LEU A 112 0.40 19.32 7.93
N ASP A 113 0.86 20.37 7.24
CA ASP A 113 1.64 21.45 7.85
C ASP A 113 0.87 22.13 8.99
N GLN A 114 -0.45 22.40 8.79
CA GLN A 114 -1.29 22.97 9.82
C GLN A 114 -1.42 22.05 11.05
N ARG A 115 -1.63 20.73 10.84
CA ARG A 115 -1.69 19.75 11.93
C ARG A 115 -0.39 19.65 12.70
N GLN A 116 0.74 19.60 11.99
CA GLN A 116 2.03 19.53 12.64
C GLN A 116 2.28 20.75 13.54
N ALA A 117 1.87 21.95 13.09
CA ALA A 117 1.91 23.15 13.91
C ALA A 117 0.97 23.07 15.14
N GLU A 118 -0.21 22.48 15.01
CA GLU A 118 -1.15 22.25 16.12
C GLU A 118 -0.60 21.21 17.12
N ASP A 119 -0.05 20.09 16.62
CA ASP A 119 0.53 19.02 17.44
C ASP A 119 1.77 19.50 18.22
N ASP A 120 2.62 20.33 17.61
CA ASP A 120 3.79 20.95 18.27
C ASP A 120 3.38 21.84 19.48
N VAL A 121 2.18 22.41 19.46
CA VAL A 121 1.63 23.22 20.55
C VAL A 121 0.94 22.39 21.62
N THR A 122 0.25 21.29 21.21
CA THR A 122 -0.69 20.59 22.08
C THR A 122 -0.15 19.28 22.67
N VAL A 123 0.79 18.62 21.99
CA VAL A 123 1.35 17.34 22.44
C VAL A 123 2.69 17.57 23.11
N ALA A 124 2.76 17.28 24.42
CA ALA A 124 4.04 17.28 25.13
C ALA A 124 5.01 16.30 24.43
N LYS A 125 6.21 16.77 24.10
CA LYS A 125 7.30 16.06 23.38
C LYS A 125 7.80 14.76 24.03
N ASN A 126 7.09 14.17 24.99
CA ASN A 126 7.55 13.09 25.87
C ASN A 126 6.67 11.84 25.84
N THR A 127 6.11 11.44 24.70
CA THR A 127 5.69 10.04 24.53
C THR A 127 6.77 9.31 23.73
N GLY A 128 7.83 8.93 24.43
CA GLY A 128 8.89 8.09 23.89
C GLY A 128 8.32 6.82 23.29
N SER A 129 8.61 6.59 22.02
CA SER A 129 8.40 5.42 21.17
C SER A 129 7.47 5.60 19.95
N LEU A 130 7.41 6.78 19.38
CA LEU A 130 6.85 6.89 18.03
C LEU A 130 7.98 6.60 17.04
N ILE A 131 7.81 5.56 16.22
CA ILE A 131 8.56 5.46 14.96
C ILE A 131 8.18 6.72 14.19
N GLU A 132 9.14 7.63 14.03
CA GLU A 132 8.91 8.88 13.31
C GLU A 132 8.68 8.53 11.84
N GLU A 133 7.49 8.86 11.34
CA GLU A 133 7.12 8.56 9.96
C GLU A 133 7.68 9.62 9.01
N SER A 134 8.06 9.20 7.81
CA SER A 134 8.50 10.13 6.80
C SER A 134 7.35 11.07 6.36
N PRO A 135 7.64 12.30 5.91
CA PRO A 135 6.63 13.20 5.35
C PRO A 135 5.79 12.54 4.23
N LEU A 136 6.41 11.69 3.41
CA LEU A 136 5.71 10.94 2.37
C LEU A 136 4.74 9.89 2.96
N ASP A 137 5.12 9.18 4.03
CA ASP A 137 4.24 8.21 4.68
C ASP A 137 3.03 8.89 5.35
N LEU A 138 3.25 10.05 5.99
CA LEU A 138 2.17 10.88 6.52
C LEU A 138 1.22 11.35 5.40
N LEU A 139 1.78 11.76 4.26
CA LEU A 139 1.00 12.17 3.09
C LEU A 139 0.20 10.99 2.50
N LYS A 140 0.82 9.81 2.33
CA LYS A 140 0.12 8.59 1.91
C LYS A 140 -1.06 8.25 2.82
N LYS A 141 -0.87 8.32 4.14
CA LYS A 141 -1.93 8.10 5.14
C LYS A 141 -3.06 9.13 5.05
N ARG A 142 -2.73 10.37 4.75
CA ARG A 142 -3.71 11.46 4.63
C ARG A 142 -4.54 11.35 3.36
N VAL A 143 -3.86 11.16 2.23
CA VAL A 143 -4.46 11.13 0.89
C VAL A 143 -5.20 9.83 0.62
N LYS A 144 -4.66 8.70 1.08
CA LYS A 144 -5.18 7.35 0.86
C LYS A 144 -5.48 7.07 -0.62
N ALA A 145 -4.54 7.46 -1.48
CA ALA A 145 -4.57 7.07 -2.88
C ALA A 145 -4.04 5.63 -3.03
N ASP A 146 -4.52 4.90 -4.03
CA ASP A 146 -4.04 3.55 -4.32
C ASP A 146 -2.68 3.57 -4.99
N ILE A 147 -2.45 4.55 -5.87
CA ILE A 147 -1.23 4.69 -6.68
C ILE A 147 -0.65 6.10 -6.52
N LEU A 148 0.65 6.17 -6.31
CA LEU A 148 1.46 7.38 -6.38
C LEU A 148 2.04 7.52 -7.77
N ILE A 149 1.77 8.63 -8.46
CA ILE A 149 2.42 9.02 -9.69
C ILE A 149 3.53 10.02 -9.35
N GLN A 150 4.75 9.73 -9.78
CA GLN A 150 5.87 10.66 -9.70
C GLN A 150 6.23 11.16 -11.08
N ILE A 151 6.41 12.49 -11.20
CA ILE A 151 6.86 13.16 -12.42
C ILE A 151 8.22 13.79 -12.22
N TRP A 152 9.13 13.49 -13.11
CA TRP A 152 10.38 14.22 -13.30
C TRP A 152 10.40 14.83 -14.68
N TRP A 153 10.92 16.04 -14.81
CA TRP A 153 11.16 16.65 -16.12
C TRP A 153 12.36 17.57 -16.11
N LYS A 154 12.92 17.76 -17.31
CA LYS A 154 14.03 18.67 -17.59
C LYS A 154 13.74 19.42 -18.88
N VAL A 155 14.00 20.73 -18.85
CA VAL A 155 13.93 21.58 -20.03
C VAL A 155 15.27 21.55 -20.74
N ASN A 156 15.27 21.20 -22.03
CA ASN A 156 16.42 21.24 -22.91
C ASN A 156 16.29 22.51 -23.75
N LYS A 157 17.31 23.40 -23.67
CA LYS A 157 17.35 24.62 -24.48
C LYS A 157 17.96 24.30 -25.83
N GLU A 158 17.33 24.75 -26.88
CA GLU A 158 17.73 24.55 -28.28
C GLU A 158 17.75 25.89 -29.03
N ASN A 159 18.36 25.93 -30.20
CA ASN A 159 18.53 27.20 -30.94
C ASN A 159 17.19 27.86 -31.28
N ASP A 160 16.19 27.05 -31.65
CA ASP A 160 14.88 27.51 -32.11
C ASP A 160 13.74 27.33 -31.11
N GLY A 161 14.08 27.15 -29.82
CA GLY A 161 13.07 26.95 -28.81
C GLY A 161 13.56 26.10 -27.62
N LYS A 162 12.68 25.24 -27.11
CA LYS A 162 13.00 24.29 -26.04
C LYS A 162 12.25 22.99 -26.27
N SER A 163 12.81 21.89 -25.79
CA SER A 163 12.13 20.62 -25.63
C SER A 163 12.10 20.24 -24.15
N VAL A 164 11.24 19.29 -23.78
CA VAL A 164 11.12 18.80 -22.40
C VAL A 164 11.21 17.29 -22.40
N SER A 165 12.23 16.77 -21.71
CA SER A 165 12.33 15.33 -21.42
C SER A 165 11.60 15.05 -20.12
N PHE A 166 10.88 13.92 -20.02
CA PHE A 166 10.15 13.53 -18.84
C PHE A 166 10.32 12.05 -18.50
N THR A 167 10.13 11.75 -17.24
CA THR A 167 9.89 10.40 -16.71
C THR A 167 8.65 10.42 -15.83
N LEU A 168 7.67 9.58 -16.15
CA LEU A 168 6.46 9.39 -15.38
C LEU A 168 6.50 7.97 -14.80
N GLU A 169 6.40 7.84 -13.49
CA GLU A 169 6.46 6.56 -12.79
C GLU A 169 5.23 6.40 -11.88
N ALA A 170 4.70 5.20 -11.84
CA ALA A 170 3.61 4.84 -10.94
C ALA A 170 4.11 3.84 -9.90
N PHE A 171 3.76 4.09 -8.64
CA PHE A 171 4.10 3.24 -7.51
C PHE A 171 2.84 2.85 -6.75
N ASP A 172 2.76 1.60 -6.34
CA ASP A 172 1.78 1.19 -5.33
C ASP A 172 2.07 1.88 -4.01
N THR A 173 1.06 2.52 -3.39
CA THR A 173 1.27 3.33 -2.18
C THR A 173 1.52 2.51 -0.93
N TYR A 174 1.19 1.22 -0.94
CA TYR A 174 1.39 0.31 0.19
C TYR A 174 2.77 -0.34 0.17
N THR A 175 3.20 -0.82 -0.98
CA THR A 175 4.45 -1.56 -1.12
C THR A 175 5.60 -0.73 -1.65
N SER A 176 5.31 0.47 -2.19
CA SER A 176 6.26 1.30 -2.96
C SER A 176 6.88 0.57 -4.18
N LYS A 177 6.27 -0.53 -4.63
CA LYS A 177 6.67 -1.21 -5.88
C LYS A 177 6.35 -0.31 -7.07
N ARG A 178 7.29 -0.19 -8.01
CA ARG A 178 7.05 0.47 -9.30
C ARG A 178 6.19 -0.44 -10.16
N ILE A 179 5.07 0.07 -10.63
CA ILE A 179 4.05 -0.68 -11.37
C ILE A 179 3.91 -0.23 -12.82
N ALA A 180 4.30 1.01 -13.14
CA ALA A 180 4.33 1.51 -14.50
C ALA A 180 5.41 2.57 -14.67
N THR A 181 5.93 2.69 -15.88
CA THR A 181 6.90 3.72 -16.24
C THR A 181 6.64 4.19 -17.68
N SER A 182 6.77 5.50 -17.88
CA SER A 182 6.78 6.11 -19.21
C SER A 182 7.83 7.20 -19.27
N THR A 183 8.56 7.28 -20.38
CA THR A 183 9.57 8.30 -20.62
C THR A 183 9.42 8.86 -22.03
N GLY A 184 9.78 10.11 -22.22
CA GLY A 184 9.74 10.72 -23.53
C GLY A 184 10.42 12.08 -23.56
N THR A 185 10.50 12.63 -24.77
CA THR A 185 10.98 14.00 -25.00
C THR A 185 10.05 14.67 -25.99
N SER A 186 9.59 15.87 -25.70
CA SER A 186 8.75 16.64 -26.61
C SER A 186 9.52 17.10 -27.85
N GLN A 187 8.81 17.44 -28.90
CA GLN A 187 9.40 18.22 -29.99
C GLN A 187 9.81 19.60 -29.49
N THR A 188 10.80 20.22 -30.17
CA THR A 188 11.23 21.58 -29.90
C THR A 188 10.12 22.56 -30.28
N SER A 189 9.81 23.48 -29.36
CA SER A 189 8.79 24.53 -29.55
C SER A 189 9.03 25.71 -28.63
N SER A 190 8.36 26.84 -28.92
CA SER A 190 8.29 28.02 -28.04
C SER A 190 7.20 27.90 -26.97
N ASP A 191 6.39 26.83 -26.97
CA ASP A 191 5.29 26.62 -26.04
C ASP A 191 5.78 26.61 -24.57
N ALA A 192 4.86 26.87 -23.64
CA ALA A 192 5.14 26.76 -22.20
C ALA A 192 5.44 25.30 -21.81
N VAL A 193 6.30 25.11 -20.79
CA VAL A 193 6.74 23.80 -20.31
C VAL A 193 5.56 22.87 -19.97
N PRO A 194 4.49 23.31 -19.28
CA PRO A 194 3.36 22.44 -19.00
C PRO A 194 2.66 21.92 -20.26
N SER A 195 2.57 22.74 -21.32
CA SER A 195 1.95 22.34 -22.59
C SER A 195 2.83 21.36 -23.38
N LEU A 196 4.16 21.53 -23.32
CA LEU A 196 5.10 20.59 -23.94
C LEU A 196 5.03 19.21 -23.23
N LEU A 197 4.94 19.21 -21.90
CA LEU A 197 4.79 17.99 -21.11
C LEU A 197 3.46 17.30 -21.42
N GLU A 198 2.34 18.04 -21.41
CA GLU A 198 1.02 17.49 -21.72
C GLU A 198 1.03 16.76 -23.07
N LYS A 199 1.45 17.44 -24.14
CA LYS A 199 1.52 16.86 -25.50
C LYS A 199 2.44 15.64 -25.57
N SER A 200 3.58 15.69 -24.89
CA SER A 200 4.55 14.58 -24.89
C SER A 200 4.05 13.38 -24.10
N ILE A 201 3.45 13.60 -22.92
CA ILE A 201 2.88 12.53 -22.09
C ILE A 201 1.69 11.88 -22.81
N GLU A 202 0.83 12.66 -23.47
CA GLU A 202 -0.33 12.16 -24.21
C GLU A 202 0.05 11.11 -25.25
N GLN A 203 1.20 11.25 -25.90
CA GLN A 203 1.71 10.29 -26.88
C GLN A 203 2.12 8.94 -26.26
N HIS A 204 2.46 8.90 -24.97
CA HIS A 204 3.01 7.74 -24.29
C HIS A 204 2.08 7.19 -23.20
N VAL A 205 1.01 7.92 -22.84
CA VAL A 205 0.15 7.56 -21.70
C VAL A 205 -0.64 6.27 -21.90
N GLY A 206 -0.87 5.86 -23.17
CA GLY A 206 -1.63 4.64 -23.46
C GLY A 206 -0.96 3.35 -22.95
N ASP A 207 0.35 3.24 -23.09
CA ASP A 207 1.08 2.07 -22.57
C ASP A 207 1.28 2.16 -21.06
N PHE A 208 1.43 3.36 -20.53
CA PHE A 208 1.44 3.61 -19.09
C PHE A 208 0.10 3.20 -18.43
N ASP A 209 -1.03 3.58 -19.03
CA ASP A 209 -2.39 3.18 -18.57
C ASP A 209 -2.55 1.65 -18.59
N LYS A 210 -2.10 0.97 -19.66
CA LYS A 210 -2.16 -0.50 -19.72
C LYS A 210 -1.42 -1.16 -18.54
N GLN A 211 -0.19 -0.73 -18.25
CA GLN A 211 0.59 -1.26 -17.12
C GLN A 211 -0.14 -1.05 -15.80
N MET A 212 -0.70 0.14 -15.54
CA MET A 212 -1.47 0.42 -14.32
C MET A 212 -2.74 -0.43 -14.24
N VAL A 213 -3.47 -0.59 -15.34
CA VAL A 213 -4.69 -1.42 -15.38
C VAL A 213 -4.37 -2.91 -15.13
N GLU A 214 -3.30 -3.44 -15.71
CA GLU A 214 -2.85 -4.82 -15.48
C GLU A 214 -2.49 -5.06 -14.01
N TYR A 215 -1.72 -4.15 -13.43
CA TYR A 215 -1.40 -4.22 -12.00
C TYR A 215 -2.67 -4.17 -11.12
N TYR A 216 -3.60 -3.27 -11.43
CA TYR A 216 -4.84 -3.14 -10.66
C TYR A 216 -5.71 -4.39 -10.74
N LYS A 217 -5.82 -5.01 -11.93
CA LYS A 217 -6.49 -6.31 -12.10
C LYS A 217 -5.82 -7.41 -11.28
N TYR A 218 -4.49 -7.45 -11.30
CA TYR A 218 -3.72 -8.38 -10.46
C TYR A 218 -4.05 -8.20 -8.98
N MET A 219 -4.02 -6.96 -8.48
CA MET A 219 -4.32 -6.62 -7.09
C MET A 219 -5.76 -6.99 -6.69
N ILE A 220 -6.75 -6.79 -7.57
CA ILE A 220 -8.13 -7.20 -7.31
C ILE A 220 -8.25 -8.73 -7.17
N SER A 221 -7.54 -9.47 -8.03
CA SER A 221 -7.62 -10.94 -8.06
C SER A 221 -6.83 -11.61 -6.93
N ASN A 222 -5.70 -11.02 -6.53
CA ASN A 222 -4.77 -11.63 -5.60
C ASN A 222 -4.72 -10.94 -4.23
N GLY A 223 -5.45 -9.84 -4.06
CA GLY A 223 -5.36 -9.02 -2.84
C GLY A 223 -4.23 -7.99 -2.91
N ARG A 224 -4.18 -7.11 -1.92
CA ARG A 224 -3.16 -6.07 -1.77
C ARG A 224 -2.01 -6.59 -0.93
N GLU A 225 -0.80 -6.38 -1.38
CA GLU A 225 0.39 -6.76 -0.64
C GLU A 225 0.67 -5.80 0.53
N ILE A 226 1.07 -6.36 1.66
CA ILE A 226 1.61 -5.64 2.82
C ILE A 226 2.86 -6.36 3.35
N VAL A 227 3.59 -5.70 4.22
CA VAL A 227 4.68 -6.27 5.02
C VAL A 227 4.24 -6.36 6.47
N LEU A 228 4.45 -7.52 7.09
CA LEU A 228 4.21 -7.74 8.51
C LEU A 228 5.53 -8.12 9.20
N ASN A 229 5.96 -7.26 10.10
CA ASN A 229 7.09 -7.53 10.98
C ASN A 229 6.55 -7.95 12.35
N ILE A 230 6.92 -9.13 12.80
CA ILE A 230 6.70 -9.59 14.17
C ILE A 230 8.00 -9.36 14.95
N LYS A 231 7.91 -8.81 16.15
CA LYS A 231 9.01 -8.62 17.08
C LYS A 231 8.54 -8.97 18.48
N LYS A 232 9.45 -9.13 19.41
CA LYS A 232 9.12 -9.21 20.84
C LYS A 232 9.77 -8.07 21.61
N TRP A 233 9.21 -7.71 22.77
CA TRP A 233 9.90 -6.87 23.73
C TRP A 233 11.05 -7.64 24.37
N ASP A 234 12.17 -6.96 24.65
CA ASP A 234 13.37 -7.59 25.20
C ASP A 234 13.13 -8.24 26.57
N ASP A 235 12.25 -7.66 27.37
CA ASP A 235 11.87 -8.09 28.70
C ASP A 235 10.70 -9.10 28.74
N TRP A 236 10.15 -9.47 27.58
CA TRP A 236 9.14 -10.52 27.51
C TRP A 236 9.78 -11.90 27.69
N ASP A 237 9.24 -12.69 28.62
CA ASP A 237 9.75 -14.02 29.04
C ASP A 237 9.56 -15.14 28.00
N LYS A 238 8.89 -14.84 26.88
CA LYS A 238 8.66 -15.77 25.75
C LYS A 238 9.33 -15.24 24.49
N ASP A 239 9.47 -16.12 23.51
CA ASP A 239 9.98 -15.85 22.17
C ASP A 239 9.11 -16.54 21.10
N LEU A 240 9.47 -16.42 19.81
CA LEU A 240 8.71 -17.01 18.72
C LEU A 240 8.80 -18.54 18.67
N GLU A 241 9.78 -19.16 19.32
CA GLU A 241 9.96 -20.61 19.41
C GLU A 241 9.26 -21.21 20.64
N THR A 242 8.74 -20.37 21.55
CA THR A 242 8.04 -20.82 22.76
C THR A 242 6.80 -21.63 22.38
N ASP A 243 6.71 -22.86 22.88
CA ASP A 243 5.56 -23.76 22.69
C ASP A 243 4.36 -23.32 23.53
N ILE A 244 3.21 -23.22 22.87
CA ILE A 244 1.91 -23.01 23.53
C ILE A 244 0.94 -24.05 23.00
N ASN A 245 0.58 -25.01 23.85
CA ASN A 245 -0.36 -26.09 23.51
C ASN A 245 0.10 -26.96 22.32
N GLY A 246 1.40 -27.24 22.19
CA GLY A 246 1.97 -28.10 21.15
C GLY A 246 2.24 -27.38 19.81
N LYS A 247 2.22 -26.06 19.81
CA LYS A 247 2.63 -25.23 18.65
C LYS A 247 3.48 -24.07 19.13
N ASN A 248 4.57 -23.78 18.43
CA ASN A 248 5.31 -22.56 18.73
C ASN A 248 4.57 -21.30 18.26
N ILE A 249 4.93 -20.14 18.80
CA ILE A 249 4.25 -18.88 18.50
C ILE A 249 4.37 -18.52 17.02
N LEU A 250 5.50 -18.79 16.37
CA LEU A 250 5.69 -18.55 14.94
C LEU A 250 4.72 -19.40 14.11
N ASP A 251 4.56 -20.69 14.42
CA ASP A 251 3.62 -21.58 13.74
C ASP A 251 2.16 -21.14 13.93
N ILE A 252 1.81 -20.61 15.11
CA ILE A 252 0.48 -20.06 15.38
C ILE A 252 0.21 -18.86 14.45
N ILE A 253 1.18 -17.96 14.29
CA ILE A 253 1.08 -16.79 13.40
C ILE A 253 1.01 -17.23 11.93
N ASP A 254 1.87 -18.16 11.52
CA ASP A 254 1.92 -18.71 10.17
C ASP A 254 0.58 -19.36 9.78
N ASN A 255 0.02 -20.19 10.65
CA ASN A 255 -1.29 -20.80 10.44
C ASN A 255 -2.40 -19.74 10.30
N TRP A 256 -2.38 -18.69 11.13
CA TRP A 256 -3.34 -17.60 11.00
C TRP A 256 -3.21 -16.88 9.66
N LEU A 257 -1.98 -16.59 9.21
CA LEU A 257 -1.73 -15.98 7.90
C LEU A 257 -2.21 -16.88 6.75
N ASN A 258 -1.96 -18.18 6.83
CA ASN A 258 -2.41 -19.15 5.84
C ASN A 258 -3.96 -19.15 5.69
N GLU A 259 -4.68 -18.96 6.78
CA GLU A 259 -6.15 -18.94 6.77
C GLU A 259 -6.74 -17.58 6.37
N ASN A 260 -6.04 -16.47 6.61
CA ASN A 260 -6.58 -15.12 6.51
C ASN A 260 -6.02 -14.30 5.33
N THR A 261 -4.98 -14.77 4.64
CA THR A 261 -4.49 -14.15 3.39
C THR A 261 -5.29 -14.59 2.18
N VAL A 262 -5.28 -13.78 1.13
CA VAL A 262 -5.93 -14.13 -0.15
C VAL A 262 -5.14 -15.26 -0.80
N ASN A 263 -5.82 -16.37 -1.10
CA ASN A 263 -5.23 -17.59 -1.69
C ASN A 263 -4.08 -18.20 -0.87
N SER A 264 -4.02 -17.95 0.45
CA SER A 264 -2.91 -18.35 1.32
C SER A 264 -1.55 -17.85 0.79
N ASN A 265 -1.54 -16.64 0.22
CA ASN A 265 -0.36 -16.08 -0.43
C ASN A 265 0.37 -15.10 0.50
N TYR A 266 1.49 -15.52 1.02
CA TYR A 266 2.45 -14.76 1.82
C TYR A 266 3.81 -15.46 1.80
N ASN A 267 4.86 -14.76 2.20
CA ASN A 267 6.21 -15.29 2.25
C ASN A 267 6.86 -14.94 3.59
N LEU A 268 7.33 -15.96 4.32
CA LEU A 268 8.23 -15.76 5.46
C LEU A 268 9.64 -15.57 4.90
N SER A 269 10.12 -14.32 4.90
CA SER A 269 11.41 -13.97 4.29
C SER A 269 12.58 -14.11 5.25
N ASP A 270 12.35 -13.89 6.55
CA ASP A 270 13.37 -14.07 7.59
C ASP A 270 12.71 -14.31 8.95
N ALA A 271 13.33 -15.14 9.79
CA ALA A 271 12.85 -15.43 11.14
C ALA A 271 13.96 -15.85 12.08
N SER A 272 13.80 -15.49 13.35
CA SER A 272 14.58 -15.95 14.49
C SER A 272 13.68 -16.10 15.71
N GLU A 273 14.22 -16.50 16.84
CA GLU A 273 13.51 -16.51 18.11
C GLU A 273 12.93 -15.14 18.49
N ASN A 274 13.53 -14.03 18.04
CA ASN A 274 13.18 -12.67 18.46
C ASN A 274 12.37 -11.86 17.45
N PHE A 275 12.35 -12.28 16.17
CA PHE A 275 11.60 -11.61 15.12
C PHE A 275 11.20 -12.54 13.99
N ALA A 276 10.20 -12.14 13.22
CA ALA A 276 9.85 -12.73 11.92
C ALA A 276 9.40 -11.62 10.96
N ILE A 277 9.78 -11.76 9.68
CA ILE A 277 9.42 -10.84 8.61
C ILE A 277 8.61 -11.60 7.57
N PHE A 278 7.35 -11.21 7.44
CA PHE A 278 6.48 -11.72 6.39
C PHE A 278 6.32 -10.65 5.31
N GLU A 279 6.75 -11.00 4.10
CA GLU A 279 6.60 -10.17 2.92
C GLU A 279 5.53 -10.72 2.00
N GLN A 280 5.08 -9.89 1.05
CA GLN A 280 4.04 -10.28 0.08
C GLN A 280 2.79 -10.88 0.76
N VAL A 281 2.43 -10.33 1.93
CA VAL A 281 1.22 -10.76 2.63
C VAL A 281 0.01 -10.19 1.90
N HIS A 282 -0.69 -11.03 1.14
CA HIS A 282 -1.82 -10.63 0.31
C HIS A 282 -3.10 -10.51 1.13
N ILE A 283 -3.48 -9.29 1.45
CA ILE A 283 -4.69 -9.00 2.24
C ILE A 283 -5.89 -8.70 1.33
N PRO A 284 -7.13 -9.02 1.76
CA PRO A 284 -8.33 -8.61 1.03
C PRO A 284 -8.42 -7.08 0.89
N LEU A 285 -8.91 -6.58 -0.25
CA LEU A 285 -9.11 -5.14 -0.46
C LEU A 285 -10.20 -4.56 0.44
N GLN A 286 -11.19 -5.37 0.78
CA GLN A 286 -12.34 -4.99 1.61
C GLN A 286 -12.72 -6.12 2.56
N ASN A 287 -13.30 -5.77 3.71
CA ASN A 287 -13.92 -6.72 4.59
C ASN A 287 -15.33 -7.12 4.08
N LYS A 288 -16.01 -8.00 4.82
CA LYS A 288 -17.36 -8.49 4.46
C LYS A 288 -18.41 -7.36 4.40
N ASP A 289 -18.16 -6.25 5.05
CA ASP A 289 -19.05 -5.08 5.10
C ASP A 289 -18.70 -4.05 4.00
N GLY A 290 -17.78 -4.37 3.08
CA GLY A 290 -17.34 -3.49 2.01
C GLY A 290 -16.38 -2.37 2.45
N ARG A 291 -15.87 -2.41 3.70
CA ARG A 291 -14.90 -1.45 4.20
C ARG A 291 -13.50 -1.81 3.73
N ALA A 292 -12.77 -0.84 3.19
CA ALA A 292 -11.39 -1.01 2.76
C ALA A 292 -10.50 -1.48 3.92
N ILE A 293 -9.63 -2.45 3.63
CA ILE A 293 -8.65 -3.01 4.56
C ILE A 293 -7.27 -2.44 4.23
N ASP A 294 -6.60 -1.93 5.24
CA ASP A 294 -5.17 -1.58 5.22
C ASP A 294 -4.39 -2.52 6.16
N ALA A 295 -3.05 -2.38 6.20
CA ALA A 295 -2.20 -3.20 7.06
C ALA A 295 -2.63 -3.13 8.53
N ARG A 296 -3.07 -1.96 9.01
CA ARG A 296 -3.52 -1.76 10.39
C ARG A 296 -4.75 -2.60 10.71
N LEU A 297 -5.78 -2.51 9.86
CA LEU A 297 -7.04 -3.22 10.10
C LEU A 297 -6.84 -4.74 10.02
N TYR A 298 -6.02 -5.19 9.05
CA TYR A 298 -5.70 -6.60 8.89
C TYR A 298 -4.94 -7.15 10.09
N VAL A 299 -3.82 -6.53 10.47
CA VAL A 299 -2.97 -7.01 11.56
C VAL A 299 -3.64 -6.83 12.93
N SER A 300 -4.58 -5.91 13.09
CA SER A 300 -5.42 -5.85 14.30
C SER A 300 -6.28 -7.10 14.48
N GLY A 301 -6.59 -7.82 13.39
CA GLY A 301 -7.23 -9.15 13.45
C GLY A 301 -6.32 -10.19 14.08
N LEU A 302 -5.06 -10.28 13.62
CA LEU A 302 -4.04 -11.15 14.22
C LEU A 302 -3.79 -10.79 15.70
N GLN A 303 -3.66 -9.50 16.01
CA GLN A 303 -3.48 -9.03 17.38
C GLN A 303 -4.59 -9.53 18.32
N LYS A 304 -5.84 -9.40 17.88
CA LYS A 304 -7.01 -9.86 18.64
C LYS A 304 -7.01 -11.38 18.81
N PHE A 305 -6.70 -12.12 17.74
CA PHE A 305 -6.60 -13.57 17.75
C PHE A 305 -5.54 -14.06 18.73
N LEU A 306 -4.33 -13.51 18.70
CA LEU A 306 -3.26 -13.85 19.63
C LEU A 306 -3.65 -13.58 21.10
N LYS A 307 -4.36 -12.46 21.35
CA LYS A 307 -4.81 -12.12 22.70
C LYS A 307 -5.97 -13.02 23.16
N SER A 308 -6.96 -13.32 22.31
CA SER A 308 -8.14 -14.08 22.74
C SER A 308 -7.87 -15.57 22.87
N GLU A 309 -7.11 -16.18 21.96
CA GLU A 309 -6.91 -17.62 21.91
C GLU A 309 -5.68 -18.10 22.69
N TYR A 310 -4.67 -17.24 22.83
CA TYR A 310 -3.38 -17.62 23.40
C TYR A 310 -2.93 -16.73 24.56
N ASP A 311 -3.72 -15.71 24.92
CA ASP A 311 -3.37 -14.68 25.93
C ASP A 311 -2.00 -14.02 25.69
N ILE A 312 -1.64 -13.86 24.40
CA ILE A 312 -0.42 -13.16 24.00
C ILE A 312 -0.74 -11.67 23.81
N PRO A 313 -0.30 -10.80 24.73
CA PRO A 313 -0.43 -9.36 24.56
C PRO A 313 0.52 -8.87 23.47
N SER A 314 0.15 -7.77 22.79
CA SER A 314 0.99 -7.20 21.76
C SER A 314 0.66 -5.74 21.49
N LYS A 315 1.62 -4.98 20.95
CA LYS A 315 1.48 -3.60 20.50
C LYS A 315 1.60 -3.54 19.00
N LEU A 316 0.59 -2.95 18.36
CA LEU A 316 0.58 -2.75 16.91
C LEU A 316 1.09 -1.35 16.57
N MET A 317 2.12 -1.27 15.75
CA MET A 317 2.68 -0.03 15.21
C MET A 317 2.64 -0.07 13.67
N ILE A 318 2.24 1.03 13.04
CA ILE A 318 2.03 1.10 11.59
C ILE A 318 2.98 2.12 11.00
N ARG A 319 3.62 1.75 9.89
CA ARG A 319 4.42 2.64 9.05
C ARG A 319 3.78 2.78 7.68
N GLY A 320 3.49 4.01 7.27
CA GLY A 320 2.76 4.26 6.03
C GLY A 320 1.40 3.55 5.98
N LEU A 321 1.05 2.97 4.83
CA LEU A 321 -0.20 2.23 4.62
C LEU A 321 -0.01 0.71 4.63
N GLY A 322 1.17 0.25 4.22
CA GLY A 322 1.40 -1.16 3.89
C GLY A 322 2.36 -1.90 4.82
N GLU A 323 2.91 -1.28 5.85
CA GLU A 323 3.81 -1.94 6.79
C GLU A 323 3.22 -1.93 8.20
N ALA A 324 3.17 -3.10 8.82
CA ALA A 324 2.75 -3.27 10.21
C ALA A 324 3.84 -3.96 11.02
N ASN A 325 4.12 -3.43 12.21
CA ASN A 325 5.00 -4.02 13.20
C ASN A 325 4.14 -4.45 14.38
N LEU A 326 4.06 -5.74 14.64
CA LEU A 326 3.38 -6.32 15.78
C LEU A 326 4.43 -6.77 16.81
N ILE A 327 4.50 -6.08 17.94
CA ILE A 327 5.48 -6.34 18.99
C ILE A 327 4.79 -7.13 20.09
N LEU A 328 5.21 -8.38 20.30
CA LEU A 328 4.66 -9.31 21.26
C LEU A 328 5.16 -9.02 22.67
N GLY A 329 4.33 -9.30 23.66
CA GLY A 329 4.61 -9.04 25.08
C GLY A 329 4.00 -7.73 25.57
N ASN A 330 4.10 -7.48 26.86
CA ASN A 330 3.74 -6.21 27.51
C ASN A 330 5.03 -5.36 27.62
N GLN A 331 4.88 -4.07 27.45
CA GLN A 331 5.92 -3.08 27.76
C GLN A 331 5.86 -2.76 29.23
#